data_84dea9c3f65c6ba4e0527372a9aea09f
#
_entry.id   84dea9c3f65c6ba4e0527372a9aea09f
#
_cell.length_a   1.000
_cell.length_b   1.000
_cell.length_c   1.000
_cell.angle_alpha   90.00
_cell.angle_beta   90.00
_cell.angle_gamma   90.00
#
_symmetry.space_group_name_H-M   'P 1'
#
loop_
_entity.id
_entity.type
_entity.pdbx_description
1 polymer ?
#
loop_
_entity_poly.entity_id
_entity_poly.type
_entity_poly.pdbx_seq_one_letter_code
_entity_poly.pdbx_strand_id
1 'polypeptide(L)'
;MSTKRKVFSALLAVALSCFSATMSFADFSEGDRGSEVVEIQKQLASLNYSIGSVDGVFGPATEQAVKEFQAARGLSVDGIVGEATYRSLRNRAMPVNRSGNSALTRSILRNAYAMRGVPYVFGGTSPYGFDCSGFTSYVFAQSGIYIPRTADGQYYASRRISSSSLRPGDLVFFTTYAPGASHCGIYVGNGQFIHASSSQGVTVSSVFGGYWGERYIGAGRVY
;
A
#
# COMPACT_ATOMS: atom_id res chain seq x y z
N MET A 1 2.44 35.82 -68.84
CA MET A 1 2.56 34.49 -68.14
C MET A 1 2.81 34.81 -66.66
N SER A 2 1.78 34.67 -65.84
CA SER A 2 1.82 35.02 -64.42
C SER A 2 1.75 33.72 -63.59
N THR A 3 2.83 33.42 -62.89
CA THR A 3 2.97 32.24 -62.05
C THR A 3 2.48 32.57 -60.63
N LYS A 4 1.29 32.12 -60.28
CA LYS A 4 0.73 32.22 -58.93
C LYS A 4 1.44 31.27 -57.97
N ARG A 5 2.23 31.76 -57.05
CA ARG A 5 2.77 31.03 -55.89
C ARG A 5 1.64 30.75 -54.89
N LYS A 6 1.33 29.47 -54.68
CA LYS A 6 0.47 29.02 -53.58
C LYS A 6 1.31 28.98 -52.30
N VAL A 7 0.96 29.81 -51.34
CA VAL A 7 1.50 29.76 -49.98
C VAL A 7 0.66 28.71 -49.19
N PHE A 8 1.30 27.60 -48.83
CA PHE A 8 0.72 26.62 -47.88
C PHE A 8 0.98 27.12 -46.46
N SER A 9 -0.04 27.62 -45.79
CA SER A 9 0.00 27.89 -44.34
C SER A 9 -0.16 26.55 -43.63
N ALA A 10 0.93 26.06 -43.03
CA ALA A 10 0.88 24.94 -42.09
C ALA A 10 0.40 25.47 -40.74
N LEU A 11 -0.85 25.13 -40.38
CA LEU A 11 -1.37 25.30 -39.02
C LEU A 11 -0.73 24.24 -38.11
N LEU A 12 0.22 24.67 -37.29
CA LEU A 12 0.78 23.86 -36.22
C LEU A 12 -0.23 23.80 -35.07
N ALA A 13 -1.00 22.69 -35.01
CA ALA A 13 -1.87 22.39 -33.89
C ALA A 13 -1.01 21.98 -32.71
N VAL A 14 -0.76 22.90 -31.75
CA VAL A 14 -0.20 22.57 -30.45
C VAL A 14 -1.28 21.83 -29.65
N ALA A 15 -1.17 20.51 -29.60
CA ALA A 15 -1.99 19.70 -28.69
C ALA A 15 -1.55 20.01 -27.24
N LEU A 16 -2.34 20.85 -26.57
CA LEU A 16 -2.23 21.09 -25.13
C LEU A 16 -2.68 19.82 -24.41
N SER A 17 -1.75 18.93 -24.09
CA SER A 17 -2.03 17.77 -23.23
C SER A 17 -2.34 18.30 -21.82
N CYS A 18 -3.64 18.43 -21.52
CA CYS A 18 -4.09 18.60 -20.15
C CYS A 18 -3.66 17.35 -19.35
N PHE A 19 -2.58 17.48 -18.61
CA PHE A 19 -2.21 16.54 -17.57
C PHE A 19 -3.24 16.72 -16.45
N SER A 20 -4.33 15.95 -16.54
CA SER A 20 -5.29 15.83 -15.44
C SER A 20 -4.55 15.13 -14.32
N ALA A 21 -4.07 15.89 -13.34
CA ALA A 21 -3.64 15.33 -12.07
C ALA A 21 -4.85 14.61 -11.49
N THR A 22 -4.89 13.27 -11.61
CA THR A 22 -5.87 12.44 -10.93
C THR A 22 -5.60 12.58 -9.44
N MET A 23 -6.44 13.34 -8.74
CA MET A 23 -6.40 13.36 -7.28
C MET A 23 -6.69 11.94 -6.79
N SER A 24 -5.68 11.28 -6.23
CA SER A 24 -5.83 9.98 -5.60
C SER A 24 -6.54 10.20 -4.27
N PHE A 25 -7.79 9.79 -4.19
CA PHE A 25 -8.55 9.77 -2.95
C PHE A 25 -8.10 8.57 -2.09
N ALA A 26 -8.23 8.71 -0.78
CA ALA A 26 -7.87 7.66 0.15
C ALA A 26 -9.02 6.65 0.26
N ASP A 27 -8.95 5.53 -0.46
CA ASP A 27 -9.94 4.45 -0.31
C ASP A 27 -9.76 3.78 1.06
N PHE A 28 -10.87 3.36 1.72
CA PHE A 28 -10.84 2.59 2.95
C PHE A 28 -11.33 1.16 2.68
N SER A 29 -10.61 0.18 3.19
CA SER A 29 -10.86 -1.25 2.99
C SER A 29 -10.49 -2.06 4.23
N GLU A 30 -10.73 -3.37 4.21
CA GLU A 30 -10.38 -4.26 5.31
C GLU A 30 -8.89 -4.09 5.71
N GLY A 31 -8.67 -3.97 7.02
CA GLY A 31 -7.36 -3.71 7.64
C GLY A 31 -7.07 -2.25 7.94
N ASP A 32 -7.77 -1.30 7.33
CA ASP A 32 -7.59 0.14 7.63
C ASP A 32 -8.05 0.48 9.05
N ARG A 33 -7.42 1.51 9.64
CA ARG A 33 -7.70 1.94 11.01
C ARG A 33 -7.65 3.47 11.12
N GLY A 34 -8.38 4.01 12.09
CA GLY A 34 -8.28 5.41 12.46
C GLY A 34 -9.62 6.13 12.54
N SER A 35 -9.56 7.45 12.75
CA SER A 35 -10.74 8.30 12.99
C SER A 35 -11.72 8.30 11.82
N GLU A 36 -11.25 8.23 10.57
CA GLU A 36 -12.14 8.18 9.41
C GLU A 36 -12.89 6.83 9.32
N VAL A 37 -12.25 5.73 9.75
CA VAL A 37 -12.93 4.43 9.86
C VAL A 37 -14.01 4.49 10.94
N VAL A 38 -13.74 5.12 12.11
CA VAL A 38 -14.76 5.37 13.14
C VAL A 38 -15.95 6.13 12.55
N GLU A 39 -15.69 7.16 11.76
CA GLU A 39 -16.77 7.96 11.14
C GLU A 39 -17.55 7.18 10.08
N ILE A 40 -16.90 6.35 9.29
CA ILE A 40 -17.53 5.43 8.33
C ILE A 40 -18.45 4.44 9.10
N GLN A 41 -17.92 3.82 10.15
CA GLN A 41 -18.66 2.88 11.00
C GLN A 41 -19.88 3.54 11.64
N LYS A 42 -19.72 4.74 12.24
CA LYS A 42 -20.85 5.50 12.80
C LYS A 42 -21.93 5.76 11.77
N GLN A 43 -21.53 6.14 10.56
CA GLN A 43 -22.50 6.45 9.52
C GLN A 43 -23.24 5.20 9.04
N LEU A 44 -22.55 4.07 8.84
CA LEU A 44 -23.17 2.78 8.51
C LEU A 44 -24.14 2.34 9.60
N ALA A 45 -23.73 2.42 10.88
CA ALA A 45 -24.58 2.10 12.02
C ALA A 45 -25.82 2.99 12.10
N SER A 46 -25.69 4.31 11.83
CA SER A 46 -26.82 5.25 11.80
C SER A 46 -27.83 4.95 10.67
N LEU A 47 -27.37 4.24 9.63
CA LEU A 47 -28.19 3.76 8.51
C LEU A 47 -28.69 2.32 8.74
N ASN A 48 -28.52 1.77 9.95
CA ASN A 48 -28.93 0.43 10.38
C ASN A 48 -28.19 -0.74 9.70
N TYR A 49 -26.98 -0.52 9.19
CA TYR A 49 -26.10 -1.61 8.75
C TYR A 49 -25.37 -2.26 9.92
N SER A 50 -25.24 -3.59 9.91
CA SER A 50 -24.58 -4.36 10.96
C SER A 50 -23.06 -4.29 10.82
N ILE A 51 -22.40 -3.45 11.63
CA ILE A 51 -20.94 -3.22 11.58
C ILE A 51 -20.16 -3.93 12.70
N GLY A 52 -20.85 -4.62 13.62
CA GLY A 52 -20.26 -5.12 14.86
C GLY A 52 -20.06 -3.98 15.87
N SER A 53 -18.87 -3.44 15.97
CA SER A 53 -18.52 -2.34 16.87
C SER A 53 -17.99 -1.12 16.12
N VAL A 54 -18.13 0.06 16.74
CA VAL A 54 -17.49 1.31 16.29
C VAL A 54 -16.12 1.40 16.99
N ASP A 55 -15.13 0.71 16.47
CA ASP A 55 -13.80 0.56 17.06
C ASP A 55 -12.67 1.22 16.27
N GLY A 56 -13.02 1.77 15.08
CA GLY A 56 -12.05 2.37 14.19
C GLY A 56 -11.18 1.35 13.44
N VAL A 57 -11.61 0.08 13.40
CA VAL A 57 -10.97 -0.99 12.65
C VAL A 57 -11.89 -1.42 11.51
N PHE A 58 -11.46 -1.28 10.27
CA PHE A 58 -12.20 -1.75 9.12
C PHE A 58 -12.03 -3.28 9.01
N GLY A 59 -12.86 -4.00 9.74
CA GLY A 59 -12.85 -5.48 9.75
C GLY A 59 -13.89 -6.07 8.81
N PRO A 60 -14.02 -7.43 8.78
CA PRO A 60 -14.96 -8.14 7.90
C PRO A 60 -16.42 -7.69 8.05
N ALA A 61 -16.86 -7.38 9.28
CA ALA A 61 -18.21 -6.87 9.52
C ALA A 61 -18.44 -5.48 8.90
N THR A 62 -17.43 -4.61 8.97
CA THR A 62 -17.47 -3.29 8.32
C THR A 62 -17.47 -3.43 6.80
N GLU A 63 -16.64 -4.32 6.24
CA GLU A 63 -16.60 -4.60 4.80
C GLU A 63 -17.96 -5.12 4.30
N GLN A 64 -18.57 -6.06 5.02
CA GLN A 64 -19.88 -6.58 4.66
C GLN A 64 -20.95 -5.49 4.66
N ALA A 65 -20.97 -4.64 5.69
CA ALA A 65 -21.89 -3.49 5.78
C ALA A 65 -21.68 -2.49 4.63
N VAL A 66 -20.43 -2.28 4.20
CA VAL A 66 -20.13 -1.45 3.02
C VAL A 66 -20.69 -2.07 1.75
N LYS A 67 -20.53 -3.39 1.53
CA LYS A 67 -21.12 -4.09 0.37
C LYS A 67 -22.62 -3.98 0.33
N GLU A 68 -23.29 -4.14 1.47
CA GLU A 68 -24.74 -3.99 1.58
C GLU A 68 -25.20 -2.55 1.28
N PHE A 69 -24.48 -1.56 1.82
CA PHE A 69 -24.71 -0.15 1.53
C PHE A 69 -24.52 0.16 0.03
N GLN A 70 -23.44 -0.34 -0.58
CA GLN A 70 -23.15 -0.16 -2.00
C GLN A 70 -24.26 -0.74 -2.87
N ALA A 71 -24.70 -1.97 -2.58
CA ALA A 71 -25.81 -2.61 -3.28
C ALA A 71 -27.11 -1.79 -3.17
N ALA A 72 -27.45 -1.31 -1.97
CA ALA A 72 -28.64 -0.49 -1.73
C ALA A 72 -28.59 0.87 -2.44
N ARG A 73 -27.41 1.37 -2.80
CA ARG A 73 -27.19 2.66 -3.47
C ARG A 73 -26.87 2.52 -4.96
N GLY A 74 -26.86 1.29 -5.51
CA GLY A 74 -26.50 1.05 -6.92
C GLY A 74 -25.07 1.39 -7.25
N LEU A 75 -24.16 1.29 -6.27
CA LEU A 75 -22.72 1.49 -6.43
C LEU A 75 -22.03 0.17 -6.78
N SER A 76 -20.77 0.23 -7.19
CA SER A 76 -19.91 -0.97 -7.33
C SER A 76 -19.80 -1.68 -5.99
N VAL A 77 -20.16 -2.98 -5.95
CA VAL A 77 -20.19 -3.79 -4.71
C VAL A 77 -18.83 -4.46 -4.52
N ASP A 78 -17.84 -3.70 -4.11
CA ASP A 78 -16.47 -4.16 -3.92
C ASP A 78 -16.01 -4.20 -2.45
N GLY A 79 -16.83 -3.64 -1.54
CA GLY A 79 -16.50 -3.54 -0.12
C GLY A 79 -15.49 -2.44 0.20
N ILE A 80 -15.13 -1.61 -0.78
CA ILE A 80 -14.15 -0.53 -0.65
C ILE A 80 -14.89 0.81 -0.55
N VAL A 81 -14.59 1.61 0.46
CA VAL A 81 -15.12 2.97 0.57
C VAL A 81 -14.25 3.91 -0.24
N GLY A 82 -14.41 3.88 -1.58
CA GLY A 82 -13.84 4.85 -2.51
C GLY A 82 -14.66 6.14 -2.56
N GLU A 83 -14.25 7.10 -3.42
CA GLU A 83 -14.87 8.44 -3.52
C GLU A 83 -16.40 8.38 -3.68
N ALA A 84 -16.91 7.52 -4.56
CA ALA A 84 -18.35 7.39 -4.80
C ALA A 84 -19.10 6.87 -3.57
N THR A 85 -18.58 5.84 -2.92
CA THR A 85 -19.14 5.25 -1.69
C THR A 85 -19.08 6.25 -0.54
N TYR A 86 -17.94 6.91 -0.34
CA TYR A 86 -17.76 7.88 0.74
C TYR A 86 -18.69 9.08 0.57
N ARG A 87 -18.79 9.63 -0.66
CA ARG A 87 -19.71 10.74 -0.96
C ARG A 87 -21.16 10.37 -0.72
N SER A 88 -21.58 9.17 -1.14
CA SER A 88 -22.93 8.65 -0.92
C SER A 88 -23.23 8.43 0.57
N LEU A 89 -22.22 7.99 1.34
CA LEU A 89 -22.37 7.70 2.76
C LEU A 89 -22.40 8.97 3.61
N ARG A 90 -21.58 9.97 3.30
CA ARG A 90 -21.36 11.16 4.15
C ARG A 90 -21.87 12.47 3.55
N ASN A 91 -22.39 12.44 2.35
CA ASN A 91 -22.84 13.63 1.59
C ASN A 91 -21.77 14.75 1.54
N ARG A 92 -20.49 14.35 1.47
CA ARG A 92 -19.34 15.25 1.29
C ARG A 92 -18.23 14.54 0.52
N ALA A 93 -17.33 15.30 -0.09
CA ALA A 93 -16.15 14.74 -0.74
C ALA A 93 -15.26 14.01 0.28
N MET A 94 -14.59 12.95 -0.15
CA MET A 94 -13.58 12.27 0.66
C MET A 94 -12.51 13.25 1.12
N PRO A 95 -11.97 13.07 2.33
CA PRO A 95 -10.81 13.82 2.75
C PRO A 95 -9.67 13.57 1.77
N VAL A 96 -9.20 14.64 1.12
CA VAL A 96 -7.95 14.55 0.36
C VAL A 96 -6.83 14.25 1.35
N ASN A 97 -6.23 13.10 1.21
CA ASN A 97 -5.11 12.75 2.06
C ASN A 97 -3.93 13.68 1.74
N ARG A 98 -3.70 14.67 2.60
CA ARG A 98 -2.57 15.59 2.47
C ARG A 98 -1.22 14.93 2.72
N SER A 99 -1.21 13.72 3.23
CA SER A 99 -0.05 12.85 3.25
C SER A 99 -0.21 11.82 2.13
N GLY A 100 0.41 12.03 0.98
CA GLY A 100 0.51 11.04 -0.11
C GLY A 100 1.04 9.68 0.34
N ASN A 101 1.51 9.59 1.57
CA ASN A 101 2.05 8.40 2.22
C ASN A 101 0.99 7.33 2.51
N SER A 102 -0.27 7.66 2.80
CA SER A 102 -1.24 6.60 3.19
C SER A 102 -1.79 5.82 1.98
N ALA A 103 -2.02 6.46 0.84
CA ALA A 103 -2.38 5.75 -0.40
C ALA A 103 -1.23 4.86 -0.88
N LEU A 104 0.00 5.39 -0.80
CA LEU A 104 1.22 4.67 -1.12
C LEU A 104 1.43 3.47 -0.18
N THR A 105 1.29 3.68 1.13
CA THR A 105 1.38 2.61 2.14
C THR A 105 0.37 1.49 1.85
N ARG A 106 -0.89 1.83 1.56
CA ARG A 106 -1.89 0.82 1.19
C ARG A 106 -1.53 0.06 -0.09
N SER A 107 -1.02 0.76 -1.11
CA SER A 107 -0.53 0.09 -2.32
C SER A 107 0.58 -0.90 -2.00
N ILE A 108 1.57 -0.50 -1.20
CA ILE A 108 2.67 -1.36 -0.75
C ILE A 108 2.13 -2.58 -0.01
N LEU A 109 1.24 -2.39 0.97
CA LEU A 109 0.70 -3.50 1.76
C LEU A 109 -0.15 -4.44 0.91
N ARG A 110 -1.04 -3.92 0.08
CA ARG A 110 -1.85 -4.73 -0.85
C ARG A 110 -0.96 -5.58 -1.75
N ASN A 111 0.07 -4.98 -2.37
CA ASN A 111 1.00 -5.69 -3.23
C ASN A 111 1.79 -6.76 -2.44
N ALA A 112 2.19 -6.45 -1.20
CA ALA A 112 2.88 -7.39 -0.33
C ALA A 112 1.99 -8.60 0.04
N TYR A 113 0.75 -8.34 0.48
CA TYR A 113 -0.18 -9.40 0.85
C TYR A 113 -0.63 -10.25 -0.33
N ALA A 114 -0.73 -9.70 -1.54
CA ALA A 114 -1.03 -10.45 -2.76
C ALA A 114 0.04 -11.51 -3.08
N MET A 115 1.24 -11.38 -2.55
CA MET A 115 2.34 -12.34 -2.76
C MET A 115 2.43 -13.41 -1.65
N ARG A 116 1.51 -13.44 -0.67
CA ARG A 116 1.55 -14.47 0.39
C ARG A 116 1.53 -15.88 -0.18
N GLY A 117 2.37 -16.75 0.38
CA GLY A 117 2.51 -18.15 -0.05
C GLY A 117 3.45 -18.35 -1.24
N VAL A 118 3.91 -17.31 -1.92
CA VAL A 118 4.95 -17.46 -2.97
C VAL A 118 6.19 -18.09 -2.35
N PRO A 119 6.78 -19.13 -2.97
CA PRO A 119 7.91 -19.84 -2.40
C PRO A 119 9.17 -18.96 -2.30
N TYR A 120 10.05 -19.31 -1.36
CA TYR A 120 11.39 -18.71 -1.28
C TYR A 120 12.28 -19.30 -2.38
N VAL A 121 12.93 -18.42 -3.13
CA VAL A 121 13.99 -18.79 -4.07
C VAL A 121 15.15 -17.83 -3.88
N PHE A 122 16.33 -18.35 -3.57
CA PHE A 122 17.53 -17.51 -3.42
C PHE A 122 17.81 -16.76 -4.74
N GLY A 123 17.99 -15.44 -4.66
CA GLY A 123 18.12 -14.57 -5.84
C GLY A 123 16.79 -14.27 -6.56
N GLY A 124 15.67 -14.83 -6.11
CA GLY A 124 14.35 -14.65 -6.72
C GLY A 124 13.80 -13.23 -6.58
N THR A 125 13.15 -12.74 -7.64
CA THR A 125 12.62 -11.37 -7.76
C THR A 125 11.24 -11.30 -8.39
N SER A 126 10.53 -12.43 -8.51
CA SER A 126 9.26 -12.52 -9.23
C SER A 126 8.24 -13.38 -8.48
N PRO A 127 6.95 -13.35 -8.85
CA PRO A 127 5.91 -14.21 -8.27
C PRO A 127 6.14 -15.72 -8.40
N TYR A 128 7.16 -16.15 -9.15
CA TYR A 128 7.58 -17.55 -9.22
C TYR A 128 8.49 -17.95 -8.06
N GLY A 129 9.04 -16.99 -7.32
CA GLY A 129 9.85 -17.15 -6.13
C GLY A 129 10.60 -15.88 -5.76
N PHE A 130 10.71 -15.63 -4.48
CA PHE A 130 11.41 -14.46 -3.92
C PHE A 130 12.48 -14.87 -2.92
N ASP A 131 13.59 -14.14 -2.90
CA ASP A 131 14.35 -13.96 -1.66
C ASP A 131 13.84 -12.74 -0.89
N CYS A 132 14.37 -12.49 0.31
CA CYS A 132 13.86 -11.44 1.21
C CYS A 132 13.89 -10.05 0.57
N SER A 133 15.01 -9.65 0.00
CA SER A 133 15.20 -8.32 -0.61
C SER A 133 14.61 -8.22 -2.03
N GLY A 134 14.51 -9.33 -2.74
CA GLY A 134 13.78 -9.41 -4.02
C GLY A 134 12.29 -9.23 -3.83
N PHE A 135 11.71 -9.80 -2.77
CA PHE A 135 10.32 -9.57 -2.39
C PHE A 135 10.05 -8.10 -2.10
N THR A 136 10.86 -7.48 -1.23
CA THR A 136 10.68 -6.05 -0.91
C THR A 136 10.87 -5.17 -2.13
N SER A 137 11.93 -5.40 -2.95
CA SER A 137 12.14 -4.64 -4.19
C SER A 137 10.97 -4.76 -5.16
N TYR A 138 10.43 -5.98 -5.34
CA TYR A 138 9.28 -6.21 -6.21
C TYR A 138 8.05 -5.43 -5.72
N VAL A 139 7.71 -5.54 -4.44
CA VAL A 139 6.53 -4.89 -3.84
C VAL A 139 6.61 -3.37 -3.96
N PHE A 140 7.76 -2.79 -3.68
CA PHE A 140 7.97 -1.35 -3.79
C PHE A 140 7.94 -0.87 -5.25
N ALA A 141 8.52 -1.62 -6.18
CA ALA A 141 8.48 -1.31 -7.62
C ALA A 141 7.05 -1.29 -8.17
N GLN A 142 6.16 -2.20 -7.72
CA GLN A 142 4.73 -2.19 -8.06
C GLN A 142 4.00 -0.93 -7.53
N SER A 143 4.60 -0.22 -6.60
CA SER A 143 4.11 1.04 -6.05
C SER A 143 4.89 2.26 -6.57
N GLY A 144 5.72 2.09 -7.60
CA GLY A 144 6.49 3.15 -8.24
C GLY A 144 7.76 3.56 -7.48
N ILE A 145 8.20 2.78 -6.48
CA ILE A 145 9.40 3.06 -5.68
C ILE A 145 10.47 2.02 -6.00
N TYR A 146 11.63 2.47 -6.46
CA TYR A 146 12.76 1.61 -6.75
C TYR A 146 13.77 1.66 -5.62
N ILE A 147 14.03 0.51 -5.00
CA ILE A 147 14.97 0.34 -3.90
C ILE A 147 16.09 -0.65 -4.30
N PRO A 148 17.25 -0.60 -3.64
CA PRO A 148 18.37 -1.50 -3.95
C PRO A 148 17.98 -2.98 -3.89
N ARG A 149 18.69 -3.81 -4.68
CA ARG A 149 18.40 -5.25 -4.79
C ARG A 149 18.70 -6.04 -3.51
N THR A 150 19.71 -5.65 -2.75
CA THR A 150 20.18 -6.39 -1.59
C THR A 150 19.65 -5.82 -0.27
N ALA A 151 19.55 -6.65 0.77
CA ALA A 151 19.01 -6.23 2.06
C ALA A 151 19.89 -5.15 2.74
N ASP A 152 21.19 -5.28 2.66
CA ASP A 152 22.12 -4.26 3.16
C ASP A 152 22.07 -2.96 2.34
N GLY A 153 21.96 -3.07 1.01
CA GLY A 153 21.72 -1.91 0.14
C GLY A 153 20.45 -1.14 0.51
N GLN A 154 19.34 -1.85 0.75
CA GLN A 154 18.08 -1.27 1.23
C GLN A 154 18.25 -0.65 2.63
N TYR A 155 19.01 -1.32 3.51
CA TYR A 155 19.32 -0.81 4.83
C TYR A 155 20.03 0.53 4.75
N TYR A 156 21.08 0.68 3.94
CA TYR A 156 21.85 1.92 3.82
C TYR A 156 21.11 3.02 3.02
N ALA A 157 20.29 2.66 2.05
CA ALA A 157 19.53 3.62 1.24
C ALA A 157 18.30 4.18 1.97
N SER A 158 17.84 3.56 3.06
CA SER A 158 16.66 3.98 3.78
C SER A 158 16.95 4.99 4.89
N ARG A 159 16.04 5.95 5.12
CA ARG A 159 16.09 6.84 6.29
C ARG A 159 15.78 6.05 7.55
N ARG A 160 16.69 6.07 8.52
CA ARG A 160 16.53 5.34 9.80
C ARG A 160 15.27 5.75 10.55
N ILE A 161 14.56 4.75 11.07
CA ILE A 161 13.34 4.91 11.86
C ILE A 161 13.55 4.18 13.19
N SER A 162 13.22 4.84 14.31
CA SER A 162 13.18 4.17 15.61
C SER A 162 12.04 3.15 15.65
N SER A 163 12.19 2.09 16.46
CA SER A 163 11.15 1.08 16.63
C SER A 163 9.81 1.65 17.13
N SER A 164 9.86 2.71 17.94
CA SER A 164 8.67 3.44 18.43
C SER A 164 7.98 4.29 17.36
N SER A 165 8.64 4.57 16.24
CA SER A 165 8.14 5.38 15.12
C SER A 165 7.79 4.56 13.88
N LEU A 166 7.80 3.22 14.00
CA LEU A 166 7.43 2.29 12.93
C LEU A 166 6.00 2.52 12.46
N ARG A 167 5.83 2.53 11.15
CA ARG A 167 4.53 2.64 10.49
C ARG A 167 4.41 1.56 9.42
N PRO A 168 3.22 1.04 9.14
CA PRO A 168 3.01 0.13 8.02
C PRO A 168 3.63 0.67 6.73
N GLY A 169 4.34 -0.20 6.00
CA GLY A 169 5.11 0.16 4.82
C GLY A 169 6.60 0.46 5.07
N ASP A 170 7.04 0.62 6.33
CA ASP A 170 8.47 0.73 6.64
C ASP A 170 9.19 -0.61 6.42
N LEU A 171 10.46 -0.56 6.03
CA LEU A 171 11.33 -1.72 5.99
C LEU A 171 11.84 -2.04 7.39
N VAL A 172 11.89 -3.33 7.72
CA VAL A 172 12.53 -3.88 8.92
C VAL A 172 13.68 -4.80 8.53
N PHE A 173 14.76 -4.75 9.28
CA PHE A 173 16.02 -5.43 8.95
C PHE A 173 16.51 -6.29 10.09
N PHE A 174 17.15 -7.40 9.72
CA PHE A 174 17.63 -8.42 10.65
C PHE A 174 19.00 -8.93 10.24
N THR A 175 19.82 -9.30 11.23
CA THR A 175 21.03 -10.08 11.03
C THR A 175 20.69 -11.57 11.15
N THR A 176 20.85 -12.35 10.08
CA THR A 176 20.49 -13.77 10.05
C THR A 176 21.68 -14.67 9.68
N TYR A 177 21.96 -14.86 8.39
CA TYR A 177 23.00 -15.75 7.89
C TYR A 177 24.36 -15.04 7.66
N ALA A 178 24.39 -13.71 7.70
CA ALA A 178 25.60 -12.90 7.54
C ALA A 178 25.56 -11.67 8.47
N PRO A 179 26.70 -11.10 8.85
CA PRO A 179 26.74 -9.84 9.59
C PRO A 179 26.04 -8.70 8.85
N GLY A 180 25.45 -7.77 9.61
CA GLY A 180 24.70 -6.63 9.05
C GLY A 180 23.28 -7.01 8.64
N ALA A 181 22.68 -6.23 7.73
CA ALA A 181 21.33 -6.44 7.24
C ALA A 181 21.30 -7.58 6.20
N SER A 182 21.22 -8.80 6.66
CA SER A 182 21.18 -9.99 5.80
C SER A 182 19.77 -10.50 5.53
N HIS A 183 18.74 -9.94 6.21
CA HIS A 183 17.33 -10.20 5.95
C HIS A 183 16.52 -8.93 6.11
N CYS A 184 15.42 -8.84 5.35
CA CYS A 184 14.50 -7.71 5.41
C CYS A 184 13.05 -8.13 5.12
N GLY A 185 12.13 -7.25 5.50
CA GLY A 185 10.70 -7.35 5.19
C GLY A 185 10.00 -6.02 5.36
N ILE A 186 8.70 -6.02 5.16
CA ILE A 186 7.85 -4.82 5.21
C ILE A 186 7.02 -4.89 6.50
N TYR A 187 7.12 -3.88 7.33
CA TYR A 187 6.30 -3.75 8.53
C TYR A 187 4.81 -3.56 8.15
N VAL A 188 3.93 -4.33 8.76
CA VAL A 188 2.49 -4.30 8.46
C VAL A 188 1.65 -3.77 9.61
N GLY A 189 2.28 -3.34 10.70
CA GLY A 189 1.61 -2.88 11.92
C GLY A 189 1.59 -3.94 13.03
N ASN A 190 1.16 -3.54 14.22
CA ASN A 190 0.97 -4.43 15.39
C ASN A 190 2.19 -5.31 15.73
N GLY A 191 3.40 -4.82 15.52
CA GLY A 191 4.63 -5.58 15.76
C GLY A 191 4.89 -6.70 14.75
N GLN A 192 4.21 -6.69 13.59
CA GLN A 192 4.32 -7.73 12.56
C GLN A 192 4.96 -7.19 11.28
N PHE A 193 5.57 -8.09 10.52
CA PHE A 193 6.14 -7.79 9.19
C PHE A 193 5.90 -8.94 8.22
N ILE A 194 5.76 -8.62 6.94
CA ILE A 194 5.65 -9.58 5.85
C ILE A 194 7.01 -9.68 5.13
N HIS A 195 7.45 -10.91 4.87
CA HIS A 195 8.76 -11.19 4.27
C HIS A 195 8.78 -12.53 3.54
N ALA A 196 9.76 -12.76 2.68
CA ALA A 196 10.03 -14.08 2.11
C ALA A 196 10.92 -14.88 3.08
N SER A 197 10.29 -15.84 3.77
CA SER A 197 10.96 -16.77 4.68
C SER A 197 11.53 -17.96 3.89
N SER A 198 12.76 -18.36 4.18
CA SER A 198 13.40 -19.53 3.52
C SER A 198 12.68 -20.85 3.78
N SER A 199 11.88 -20.95 4.84
CA SER A 199 11.14 -22.17 5.21
C SER A 199 9.65 -22.14 4.89
N GLN A 200 9.05 -20.93 4.71
CA GLN A 200 7.58 -20.77 4.58
C GLN A 200 7.18 -19.96 3.34
N GLY A 201 8.13 -19.49 2.55
CA GLY A 201 7.84 -18.54 1.48
C GLY A 201 7.40 -17.18 2.03
N VAL A 202 6.61 -16.44 1.28
CA VAL A 202 6.10 -15.14 1.71
C VAL A 202 5.06 -15.31 2.82
N THR A 203 5.41 -14.84 4.02
CA THR A 203 4.62 -15.03 5.26
C THR A 203 4.71 -13.81 6.16
N VAL A 204 3.88 -13.78 7.22
CA VAL A 204 3.89 -12.74 8.25
C VAL A 204 4.47 -13.30 9.55
N SER A 205 5.39 -12.55 10.16
CA SER A 205 6.05 -12.90 11.42
C SER A 205 6.07 -11.73 12.40
N SER A 206 6.33 -12.00 13.69
CA SER A 206 6.55 -10.94 14.69
C SER A 206 7.93 -10.32 14.54
N VAL A 207 8.01 -8.99 14.54
CA VAL A 207 9.30 -8.25 14.47
C VAL A 207 10.12 -8.42 15.75
N PHE A 208 9.43 -8.35 16.91
CA PHE A 208 10.09 -8.23 18.22
C PHE A 208 10.01 -9.50 19.06
N GLY A 209 9.49 -10.60 18.52
CA GLY A 209 9.34 -11.88 19.22
C GLY A 209 10.24 -12.98 18.68
N GLY A 210 10.71 -13.86 19.59
CA GLY A 210 11.45 -15.08 19.27
C GLY A 210 12.64 -14.85 18.33
N TYR A 211 12.76 -15.68 17.30
CA TYR A 211 13.88 -15.69 16.36
C TYR A 211 14.18 -14.31 15.73
N TRP A 212 13.13 -13.56 15.39
CA TRP A 212 13.29 -12.26 14.72
C TRP A 212 13.65 -11.13 15.69
N GLY A 213 13.07 -11.14 16.91
CA GLY A 213 13.35 -10.13 17.91
C GLY A 213 14.84 -10.08 18.32
N GLU A 214 15.47 -11.25 18.47
CA GLU A 214 16.90 -11.36 18.78
C GLU A 214 17.82 -10.89 17.65
N ARG A 215 17.32 -10.83 16.42
CA ARG A 215 18.05 -10.51 15.20
C ARG A 215 17.73 -9.16 14.60
N TYR A 216 16.79 -8.45 15.20
CA TYR A 216 16.37 -7.13 14.73
C TYR A 216 17.51 -6.12 14.90
N ILE A 217 17.86 -5.44 13.81
CA ILE A 217 18.93 -4.42 13.79
C ILE A 217 18.46 -3.02 13.44
N GLY A 218 17.19 -2.86 13.08
CA GLY A 218 16.65 -1.54 12.80
C GLY A 218 15.57 -1.54 11.73
N ALA A 219 15.08 -0.33 11.46
CA ALA A 219 14.08 -0.08 10.44
C ALA A 219 14.43 1.15 9.60
N GLY A 220 13.81 1.26 8.42
CA GLY A 220 14.02 2.37 7.53
C GLY A 220 12.80 2.69 6.67
N ARG A 221 12.68 3.96 6.27
CA ARG A 221 11.63 4.45 5.37
C ARG A 221 12.25 4.94 4.07
N VAL A 222 11.65 4.59 2.94
CA VAL A 222 12.16 4.88 1.59
C VAL A 222 11.26 5.84 0.78
N TYR A 223 10.25 6.42 1.42
CA TYR A 223 9.30 7.38 0.80
C TYR A 223 8.88 8.49 1.76
#